data_de095a4a03fc4727146dd9f255d0c39a
#
_entry.id   de095a4a03fc4727146dd9f255d0c39a
#
_cell.length_a   1.000
_cell.length_b   1.000
_cell.length_c   1.000
_cell.angle_alpha   90.00
_cell.angle_beta   90.00
_cell.angle_gamma   90.00
#
_symmetry.space_group_name_H-M   'P 1'
#
loop_
_entity.id
_entity.type
_entity.pdbx_description
1 polymer ?
#
loop_
_entity_poly.entity_id
_entity_poly.type
_entity_poly.pdbx_seq_one_letter_code
_entity_poly.pdbx_strand_id
1 'polypeptide(L)'
;MLYDDDGIYVIFRVRDRYVICRNTEPQSPVCKDSCVEAFFQPKPDQGYFNFEINCGGAILLYYVTDPTRFRAPEKGFVPVETALLRKIRIFHVMPRQVLDEITTPVEWTIEYFVPNAVFEAYVGPLGPPAQRQWRGNFFKCADGSSHPHWASWSPIGEALNFHVPEHFAPLRFE
;
A
#
# COMPACT_ATOMS: atom_id res chain seq x y z
N MET A 1 11.63 -5.63 -1.99
CA MET A 1 11.47 -5.33 -0.56
C MET A 1 12.71 -5.79 0.16
N LEU A 2 13.19 -5.02 1.13
CA LEU A 2 14.29 -5.37 2.06
C LEU A 2 13.78 -5.22 3.49
N TYR A 3 14.54 -5.68 4.45
CA TYR A 3 14.22 -5.56 5.88
C TYR A 3 15.49 -5.55 6.73
N ASP A 4 15.35 -5.02 7.94
CA ASP A 4 16.31 -5.13 9.03
C ASP A 4 15.58 -5.30 10.37
N ASP A 5 16.28 -5.12 11.48
CA ASP A 5 15.69 -5.23 12.82
C ASP A 5 14.72 -4.07 13.13
N ASP A 6 14.84 -2.94 12.45
CA ASP A 6 14.03 -1.74 12.68
C ASP A 6 12.73 -1.74 11.85
N GLY A 7 12.70 -2.39 10.68
CA GLY A 7 11.51 -2.37 9.83
C GLY A 7 11.69 -2.97 8.44
N ILE A 8 10.80 -2.55 7.54
CA ILE A 8 10.82 -2.97 6.13
C ILE A 8 11.02 -1.78 5.21
N TYR A 9 11.70 -2.03 4.10
CA TYR A 9 11.95 -1.08 3.01
C TYR A 9 11.30 -1.59 1.75
N VAL A 10 10.48 -0.77 1.14
CA VAL A 10 9.76 -1.12 -0.08
C VAL A 10 10.10 -0.11 -1.17
N ILE A 11 10.38 -0.59 -2.36
CA ILE A 11 10.56 0.24 -3.55
C ILE A 11 9.70 -0.26 -4.69
N PHE A 12 8.99 0.67 -5.31
CA PHE A 12 8.31 0.47 -6.59
C PHE A 12 8.97 1.34 -7.64
N ARG A 13 9.34 0.74 -8.77
CA ARG A 13 9.73 1.42 -10.00
C ARG A 13 8.69 1.15 -11.05
N VAL A 14 8.04 2.19 -11.52
CA VAL A 14 6.86 2.08 -12.36
C VAL A 14 7.14 2.72 -13.72
N ARG A 15 6.92 1.97 -14.79
CA ARG A 15 6.80 2.50 -16.14
C ARG A 15 5.33 2.70 -16.43
N ASP A 16 4.93 3.92 -16.59
CA ASP A 16 3.53 4.32 -16.59
C ASP A 16 3.20 5.26 -17.75
N ARG A 17 1.92 5.46 -17.96
CA ARG A 17 1.35 6.42 -18.88
C ARG A 17 0.00 6.85 -18.34
N TYR A 18 -0.44 8.08 -18.68
CA TYR A 18 -1.66 8.67 -18.15
C TYR A 18 -1.58 8.92 -16.63
N VAL A 19 -0.43 9.52 -16.22
CA VAL A 19 -0.13 9.74 -14.81
C VAL A 19 -0.80 10.98 -14.29
N ILE A 20 -1.53 10.81 -13.18
CA ILE A 20 -2.15 11.90 -12.40
C ILE A 20 -1.80 11.79 -10.92
N CYS A 21 -1.79 12.94 -10.21
CA CYS A 21 -1.62 13.01 -8.78
C CYS A 21 -2.36 14.24 -8.26
N ARG A 22 -3.56 14.06 -7.74
CA ARG A 22 -4.44 15.15 -7.29
C ARG A 22 -4.62 15.17 -5.78
N ASN A 23 -4.51 14.00 -5.13
CA ASN A 23 -4.65 13.84 -3.70
C ASN A 23 -3.29 14.04 -3.02
N THR A 24 -3.17 15.05 -2.14
CA THR A 24 -1.91 15.41 -1.48
C THR A 24 -1.92 15.17 0.03
N GLU A 25 -3.09 14.94 0.60
CA GLU A 25 -3.24 14.78 2.04
C GLU A 25 -3.19 13.30 2.46
N PRO A 26 -2.63 12.99 3.63
CA PRO A 26 -2.72 11.65 4.21
C PRO A 26 -4.18 11.19 4.36
N GLN A 27 -4.41 9.89 4.17
CA GLN A 27 -5.73 9.25 4.26
C GLN A 27 -6.76 9.74 3.23
N SER A 28 -6.32 10.48 2.21
CA SER A 28 -7.16 10.81 1.04
C SER A 28 -7.25 9.61 0.07
N PRO A 29 -8.20 9.60 -0.87
CA PRO A 29 -8.40 8.48 -1.78
C PRO A 29 -7.31 8.39 -2.86
N VAL A 30 -6.08 8.07 -2.46
CA VAL A 30 -4.88 8.05 -3.30
C VAL A 30 -4.94 7.01 -4.44
N CYS A 31 -5.77 5.97 -4.32
CA CYS A 31 -6.02 4.98 -5.38
C CYS A 31 -6.63 5.60 -6.64
N LYS A 32 -7.28 6.78 -6.53
CA LYS A 32 -7.77 7.53 -7.70
C LYS A 32 -6.64 8.15 -8.52
N ASP A 33 -5.47 8.32 -7.93
CA ASP A 33 -4.27 8.79 -8.61
C ASP A 33 -3.46 7.62 -9.17
N SER A 34 -2.34 7.90 -9.84
CA SER A 34 -1.35 6.89 -10.18
C SER A 34 -0.71 6.40 -8.88
N CYS A 35 -1.10 5.21 -8.44
CA CYS A 35 -0.86 4.67 -7.10
C CYS A 35 -0.18 3.31 -7.16
N VAL A 36 0.65 3.03 -6.18
CA VAL A 36 1.18 1.69 -5.88
C VAL A 36 0.75 1.28 -4.49
N GLU A 37 0.48 0.00 -4.32
CA GLU A 37 -0.02 -0.51 -3.06
C GLU A 37 0.75 -1.75 -2.62
N ALA A 38 0.93 -1.89 -1.31
CA ALA A 38 1.47 -3.08 -0.68
C ALA A 38 0.58 -3.47 0.50
N PHE A 39 -0.02 -4.65 0.40
CA PHE A 39 -0.86 -5.18 1.47
C PHE A 39 -0.07 -6.22 2.24
N PHE A 40 0.02 -6.05 3.56
CA PHE A 40 0.79 -6.93 4.44
C PHE A 40 -0.09 -7.51 5.54
N GLN A 41 -0.08 -8.83 5.67
CA GLN A 41 -0.66 -9.59 6.77
C GLN A 41 0.48 -10.17 7.61
N PRO A 42 0.89 -9.51 8.71
CA PRO A 42 2.06 -9.92 9.49
C PRO A 42 1.83 -11.18 10.32
N LYS A 43 0.59 -11.51 10.64
CA LYS A 43 0.24 -12.68 11.42
C LYS A 43 -0.96 -13.39 10.80
N PRO A 44 -0.97 -14.75 10.81
CA PRO A 44 -2.15 -15.50 10.38
C PRO A 44 -3.34 -15.16 11.28
N ASP A 45 -4.54 -15.29 10.74
CA ASP A 45 -5.81 -15.10 11.46
C ASP A 45 -6.00 -13.72 12.11
N GLN A 46 -5.22 -12.74 11.70
CA GLN A 46 -5.38 -11.33 12.06
C GLN A 46 -5.64 -10.51 10.79
N GLY A 47 -5.94 -9.22 10.98
CA GLY A 47 -6.11 -8.27 9.89
C GLY A 47 -4.82 -8.04 9.09
N TYR A 48 -4.92 -7.21 8.09
CA TYR A 48 -3.80 -6.79 7.24
C TYR A 48 -3.77 -5.26 7.11
N PHE A 49 -2.64 -4.74 6.64
CA PHE A 49 -2.42 -3.33 6.36
C PHE A 49 -2.44 -3.09 4.86
N ASN A 50 -3.16 -2.06 4.39
CA ASN A 50 -3.16 -1.61 3.01
C ASN A 50 -2.37 -0.32 2.85
N PHE A 51 -1.09 -0.43 2.57
CA PHE A 51 -0.26 0.73 2.23
C PHE A 51 -0.57 1.14 0.80
N GLU A 52 -1.26 2.24 0.60
CA GLU A 52 -1.54 2.84 -0.70
C GLU A 52 -0.81 4.17 -0.80
N ILE A 53 0.07 4.34 -1.79
CA ILE A 53 0.88 5.55 -1.93
C ILE A 53 0.82 6.00 -3.39
N ASN A 54 0.34 7.22 -3.63
CA ASN A 54 0.33 7.77 -4.97
C ASN A 54 1.72 8.25 -5.40
N CYS A 55 1.90 8.53 -6.69
CA CYS A 55 3.19 8.92 -7.26
C CYS A 55 3.76 10.23 -6.67
N GLY A 56 2.94 11.06 -6.02
CA GLY A 56 3.32 12.29 -5.32
C GLY A 56 3.62 12.08 -3.82
N GLY A 57 3.57 10.84 -3.31
CA GLY A 57 3.96 10.48 -1.95
C GLY A 57 2.88 10.66 -0.90
N ALA A 58 1.63 10.95 -1.26
CA ALA A 58 0.52 10.91 -0.31
C ALA A 58 0.17 9.45 0.02
N ILE A 59 -0.10 9.17 1.30
CA ILE A 59 -0.37 7.83 1.82
C ILE A 59 -1.79 7.70 2.37
N LEU A 60 -2.44 6.59 2.03
CA LEU A 60 -3.57 6.04 2.75
C LEU A 60 -3.12 4.73 3.39
N LEU A 61 -3.43 4.53 4.67
CA LEU A 61 -3.06 3.33 5.41
C LEU A 61 -4.12 2.98 6.45
N TYR A 62 -4.72 1.82 6.28
CA TYR A 62 -5.66 1.25 7.23
C TYR A 62 -5.14 -0.07 7.79
N TYR A 63 -5.58 -0.42 8.98
CA TYR A 63 -5.57 -1.79 9.48
C TYR A 63 -6.95 -2.40 9.24
N VAL A 64 -7.01 -3.41 8.39
CA VAL A 64 -8.24 -4.03 7.91
C VAL A 64 -8.47 -5.32 8.66
N THR A 65 -9.60 -5.41 9.38
CA THR A 65 -10.00 -6.58 10.16
C THR A 65 -11.07 -7.42 9.45
N ASP A 66 -11.87 -6.78 8.59
CA ASP A 66 -12.91 -7.45 7.80
C ASP A 66 -13.03 -6.79 6.42
N PRO A 67 -12.45 -7.38 5.36
CA PRO A 67 -12.48 -6.81 4.02
C PRO A 67 -13.89 -6.77 3.41
N THR A 68 -14.83 -7.57 3.91
CA THR A 68 -16.21 -7.60 3.42
C THR A 68 -17.02 -6.38 3.82
N ARG A 69 -16.56 -5.63 4.84
CA ARG A 69 -17.28 -4.50 5.44
C ARG A 69 -16.77 -3.12 5.02
N PHE A 70 -15.95 -3.02 3.97
CA PHE A 70 -15.45 -1.71 3.51
C PHE A 70 -16.54 -0.70 3.19
N ARG A 71 -17.72 -1.16 2.77
CA ARG A 71 -18.87 -0.33 2.40
C ARG A 71 -20.02 -0.37 3.41
N ALA A 72 -19.85 -1.07 4.55
CA ALA A 72 -20.87 -1.17 5.56
C ALA A 72 -20.83 -0.01 6.58
N PRO A 73 -21.92 0.29 7.31
CA PRO A 73 -21.92 1.28 8.37
C PRO A 73 -20.89 0.97 9.48
N GLU A 74 -20.73 -0.30 9.81
CA GLU A 74 -19.67 -0.79 10.69
C GLU A 74 -18.45 -1.14 9.82
N LYS A 75 -17.48 -0.27 9.82
CA LYS A 75 -16.28 -0.45 9.00
C LYS A 75 -15.43 -1.60 9.53
N GLY A 76 -15.06 -2.53 8.65
CA GLY A 76 -14.10 -3.59 8.95
C GLY A 76 -12.64 -3.12 8.89
N PHE A 77 -12.37 -1.85 9.15
CA PHE A 77 -11.03 -1.27 9.15
C PHE A 77 -10.94 -0.04 10.06
N VAL A 78 -9.73 0.26 10.49
CA VAL A 78 -9.39 1.48 11.23
C VAL A 78 -8.27 2.23 10.52
N PRO A 79 -8.37 3.55 10.35
CA PRO A 79 -7.26 4.35 9.87
C PRO A 79 -6.08 4.25 10.84
N VAL A 80 -4.87 4.07 10.30
CA VAL A 80 -3.66 4.11 11.12
C VAL A 80 -3.47 5.52 11.67
N GLU A 81 -3.16 5.60 12.96
CA GLU A 81 -3.01 6.85 13.68
C GLU A 81 -1.97 7.77 13.04
N THR A 82 -2.25 9.07 13.00
CA THR A 82 -1.35 10.08 12.41
C THR A 82 0.05 10.05 13.02
N ALA A 83 0.17 9.76 14.33
CA ALA A 83 1.47 9.66 15.00
C ALA A 83 2.33 8.50 14.47
N LEU A 84 1.69 7.40 14.04
CA LEU A 84 2.36 6.27 13.40
C LEU A 84 2.65 6.54 11.93
N LEU A 85 1.73 7.17 11.18
CA LEU A 85 1.98 7.58 9.80
C LEU A 85 3.23 8.47 9.68
N ARG A 86 3.45 9.38 10.61
CA ARG A 86 4.63 10.27 10.64
C ARG A 86 5.96 9.53 10.85
N LYS A 87 5.95 8.28 11.29
CA LYS A 87 7.15 7.43 11.41
C LYS A 87 7.54 6.78 10.08
N ILE A 88 6.63 6.70 9.14
CA ILE A 88 6.88 6.18 7.81
C ILE A 88 7.64 7.24 7.01
N ARG A 89 8.77 6.86 6.44
CA ARG A 89 9.56 7.74 5.58
C ARG A 89 9.26 7.39 4.14
N ILE A 90 8.82 8.37 3.35
CA ILE A 90 8.44 8.19 1.94
C ILE A 90 9.31 9.10 1.09
N PHE A 91 9.93 8.52 0.06
CA PHE A 91 10.62 9.22 -1.01
C PHE A 91 9.87 9.00 -2.33
N HIS A 92 9.76 10.06 -3.12
CA HIS A 92 9.11 10.04 -4.42
C HIS A 92 9.85 10.95 -5.41
N VAL A 93 9.83 10.60 -6.68
CA VAL A 93 10.51 11.39 -7.73
C VAL A 93 9.55 12.31 -8.50
N MET A 94 8.26 12.01 -8.49
CA MET A 94 7.25 12.86 -9.12
C MET A 94 6.96 14.10 -8.26
N PRO A 95 6.48 15.20 -8.84
CA PRO A 95 5.92 16.30 -8.07
C PRO A 95 4.81 15.81 -7.13
N ARG A 96 4.64 16.49 -5.99
CA ARG A 96 3.53 16.18 -5.06
C ARG A 96 2.15 16.24 -5.71
N GLN A 97 2.03 17.00 -6.79
CA GLN A 97 0.78 17.17 -7.53
C GLN A 97 1.04 17.18 -9.04
N VAL A 98 0.22 16.44 -9.76
CA VAL A 98 0.15 16.39 -11.22
C VAL A 98 -1.33 16.55 -11.59
N LEU A 99 -1.76 17.80 -11.81
CA LEU A 99 -3.15 18.14 -12.11
C LEU A 99 -3.52 17.81 -13.55
N ASP A 100 -2.64 18.18 -14.47
CA ASP A 100 -2.74 17.84 -15.89
C ASP A 100 -2.14 16.48 -16.14
N GLU A 101 -2.92 15.58 -16.69
CA GLU A 101 -2.50 14.19 -16.91
C GLU A 101 -1.31 14.11 -17.87
N ILE A 102 -0.24 13.41 -17.46
CA ILE A 102 0.92 13.12 -18.30
C ILE A 102 0.55 11.95 -19.23
N THR A 103 0.30 12.24 -20.48
CA THR A 103 -0.16 11.24 -21.48
C THR A 103 0.97 10.54 -22.22
N THR A 104 2.22 10.93 -21.98
CA THR A 104 3.42 10.27 -22.53
C THR A 104 4.00 9.24 -21.57
N PRO A 105 4.75 8.24 -22.05
CA PRO A 105 5.44 7.30 -21.17
C PRO A 105 6.37 8.03 -20.20
N VAL A 106 6.32 7.65 -18.93
CA VAL A 106 7.13 8.19 -17.84
C VAL A 106 7.52 7.08 -16.86
N GLU A 107 8.69 7.20 -16.25
CA GLU A 107 9.12 6.34 -15.15
C GLU A 107 9.05 7.12 -13.85
N TRP A 108 8.52 6.48 -12.81
CA TRP A 108 8.49 7.06 -11.48
C TRP A 108 8.79 6.02 -10.39
N THR A 109 9.21 6.52 -9.24
CA THR A 109 9.62 5.67 -8.12
C THR A 109 8.96 6.16 -6.85
N ILE A 110 8.46 5.22 -6.07
CA ILE A 110 8.14 5.36 -4.65
C ILE A 110 9.04 4.44 -3.87
N GLU A 111 9.73 4.97 -2.88
CA GLU A 111 10.48 4.22 -1.89
C GLU A 111 10.00 4.62 -0.50
N TYR A 112 9.80 3.64 0.37
CA TYR A 112 9.39 3.95 1.74
C TYR A 112 9.92 2.94 2.75
N PHE A 113 10.14 3.45 3.96
CA PHE A 113 10.51 2.68 5.14
C PHE A 113 9.36 2.67 6.13
N VAL A 114 9.01 1.49 6.62
CA VAL A 114 7.97 1.28 7.64
C VAL A 114 8.62 0.67 8.88
N PRO A 115 8.68 1.41 10.01
CA PRO A 115 9.16 0.85 11.27
C PRO A 115 8.28 -0.30 11.77
N ASN A 116 8.87 -1.33 12.40
CA ASN A 116 8.14 -2.43 13.01
C ASN A 116 7.04 -1.94 13.97
N ALA A 117 7.27 -0.85 14.70
CA ALA A 117 6.31 -0.25 15.60
C ALA A 117 4.97 0.16 14.96
N VAL A 118 4.93 0.39 13.64
CA VAL A 118 3.67 0.68 12.92
C VAL A 118 2.78 -0.56 12.90
N PHE A 119 3.36 -1.71 12.64
CA PHE A 119 2.63 -2.99 12.63
C PHE A 119 2.31 -3.44 14.06
N GLU A 120 3.29 -3.37 14.95
CA GLU A 120 3.18 -3.86 16.33
C GLU A 120 2.12 -3.15 17.16
N ALA A 121 1.79 -1.90 16.83
CA ALA A 121 0.71 -1.16 17.46
C ALA A 121 -0.67 -1.84 17.28
N TYR A 122 -0.84 -2.65 16.24
CA TYR A 122 -2.11 -3.32 15.92
C TYR A 122 -2.08 -4.83 16.13
N VAL A 123 -0.94 -5.47 15.86
CA VAL A 123 -0.84 -6.94 15.89
C VAL A 123 0.07 -7.46 17.02
N GLY A 124 0.60 -6.55 17.87
CA GLY A 124 1.56 -6.89 18.92
C GLY A 124 2.93 -7.29 18.35
N PRO A 125 3.87 -7.73 19.19
CA PRO A 125 5.27 -8.00 18.81
C PRO A 125 5.40 -8.89 17.57
N LEU A 126 6.24 -8.49 16.61
CA LEU A 126 6.47 -9.24 15.38
C LEU A 126 7.47 -10.38 15.52
N GLY A 127 8.29 -10.35 16.56
CA GLY A 127 9.39 -11.28 16.72
C GLY A 127 10.54 -11.07 15.72
N PRO A 128 11.60 -11.89 15.81
CA PRO A 128 12.76 -11.77 14.93
C PRO A 128 12.38 -12.05 13.47
N PRO A 129 13.03 -11.39 12.50
CA PRO A 129 12.69 -11.52 11.07
C PRO A 129 12.65 -12.96 10.57
N ALA A 130 13.63 -13.79 10.94
CA ALA A 130 13.72 -15.20 10.49
C ALA A 130 12.52 -16.08 10.91
N GLN A 131 11.67 -15.62 11.84
CA GLN A 131 10.48 -16.35 12.29
C GLN A 131 9.19 -15.77 11.73
N ARG A 132 9.25 -14.68 10.95
CA ARG A 132 8.08 -14.01 10.40
C ARG A 132 7.48 -14.82 9.25
N GLN A 133 6.19 -15.06 9.35
CA GLN A 133 5.40 -15.73 8.31
C GLN A 133 4.36 -14.76 7.76
N TRP A 134 4.85 -13.76 7.06
CA TRP A 134 3.98 -12.76 6.47
C TRP A 134 3.35 -13.27 5.18
N ARG A 135 2.17 -12.74 4.91
CA ARG A 135 1.53 -12.84 3.58
C ARG A 135 1.28 -11.43 3.07
N GLY A 136 1.19 -11.28 1.77
CA GLY A 136 0.89 -9.98 1.18
C GLY A 136 0.67 -10.04 -0.32
N ASN A 137 0.35 -8.89 -0.86
CA ASN A 137 0.29 -8.69 -2.31
C ASN A 137 0.74 -7.26 -2.63
N PHE A 138 1.13 -7.03 -3.87
CA PHE A 138 1.55 -5.73 -4.39
C PHE A 138 0.70 -5.38 -5.59
N PHE A 139 0.33 -4.10 -5.69
CA PHE A 139 -0.59 -3.64 -6.72
C PHE A 139 -0.13 -2.33 -7.34
N LYS A 140 -0.65 -2.07 -8.52
CA LYS A 140 -0.62 -0.80 -9.21
C LYS A 140 -2.05 -0.45 -9.61
N CYS A 141 -2.47 0.78 -9.37
CA CYS A 141 -3.75 1.27 -9.85
C CYS A 141 -3.68 2.73 -10.31
N ALA A 142 -4.72 3.18 -10.99
CA ALA A 142 -4.97 4.55 -11.38
C ALA A 142 -6.45 4.72 -11.73
N ASP A 143 -7.33 4.63 -10.73
CA ASP A 143 -8.79 4.59 -10.92
C ASP A 143 -9.35 5.85 -11.57
N GLY A 144 -8.76 7.01 -11.32
CA GLY A 144 -9.23 8.30 -11.81
C GLY A 144 -8.47 8.85 -13.03
N SER A 145 -7.57 8.07 -13.63
CA SER A 145 -6.91 8.45 -14.88
C SER A 145 -7.87 8.35 -16.07
N SER A 146 -7.53 8.99 -17.19
CA SER A 146 -8.29 8.84 -18.44
C SER A 146 -8.29 7.42 -18.99
N HIS A 147 -7.35 6.59 -18.53
CA HIS A 147 -7.20 5.18 -18.88
C HIS A 147 -7.03 4.36 -17.58
N PRO A 148 -8.10 4.09 -16.84
CA PRO A 148 -8.03 3.33 -15.60
C PRO A 148 -7.41 1.95 -15.84
N HIS A 149 -6.48 1.56 -14.94
CA HIS A 149 -5.78 0.28 -15.07
C HIS A 149 -5.35 -0.26 -13.72
N TRP A 150 -5.19 -1.58 -13.66
CA TRP A 150 -4.88 -2.33 -12.44
C TRP A 150 -3.91 -3.46 -12.74
N ALA A 151 -3.02 -3.71 -11.81
CA ALA A 151 -2.13 -4.86 -11.83
C ALA A 151 -1.93 -5.40 -10.41
N SER A 152 -1.72 -6.70 -10.30
CA SER A 152 -1.38 -7.39 -9.05
C SER A 152 -0.17 -8.30 -9.24
N TRP A 153 0.66 -8.41 -8.20
CA TRP A 153 1.79 -9.33 -8.20
C TRP A 153 1.34 -10.79 -8.06
N SER A 154 0.48 -11.07 -7.09
CA SER A 154 -0.18 -12.37 -6.95
C SER A 154 -1.58 -12.29 -7.55
N PRO A 155 -2.05 -13.30 -8.30
CA PRO A 155 -3.39 -13.30 -8.88
C PRO A 155 -4.48 -13.10 -7.84
N ILE A 156 -5.48 -12.28 -8.16
CA ILE A 156 -6.60 -11.92 -7.25
C ILE A 156 -7.93 -12.58 -7.63
N GLY A 157 -7.92 -13.54 -8.56
CA GLY A 157 -9.15 -14.14 -9.08
C GLY A 157 -9.78 -13.32 -10.22
N GLU A 158 -11.05 -13.59 -10.50
CA GLU A 158 -11.77 -12.95 -11.61
C GLU A 158 -12.32 -11.56 -11.28
N ALA A 159 -12.61 -11.32 -10.01
CA ALA A 159 -13.13 -10.03 -9.56
C ALA A 159 -12.00 -9.02 -9.38
N LEU A 160 -12.20 -7.80 -9.88
CA LEU A 160 -11.30 -6.69 -9.61
C LEU A 160 -11.49 -6.20 -8.15
N ASN A 161 -10.82 -6.86 -7.24
CA ASN A 161 -10.83 -6.52 -5.82
C ASN A 161 -9.45 -6.83 -5.21
N PHE A 162 -8.77 -5.82 -4.66
CA PHE A 162 -7.48 -6.00 -3.99
C PHE A 162 -7.62 -6.51 -2.56
N HIS A 163 -8.78 -6.30 -1.93
CA HIS A 163 -9.06 -6.70 -0.56
C HIS A 163 -9.49 -8.17 -0.45
N VAL A 164 -8.64 -9.08 -0.93
CA VAL A 164 -8.84 -10.53 -0.97
C VAL A 164 -7.66 -11.25 -0.30
N PRO A 165 -7.57 -11.22 1.06
CA PRO A 165 -6.42 -11.76 1.79
C PRO A 165 -6.19 -13.25 1.56
N GLU A 166 -7.19 -14.01 1.12
CA GLU A 166 -7.06 -15.39 0.69
C GLU A 166 -6.10 -15.56 -0.49
N HIS A 167 -5.94 -14.54 -1.32
CA HIS A 167 -5.03 -14.50 -2.48
C HIS A 167 -3.66 -13.87 -2.17
N PHE A 168 -3.38 -13.50 -0.92
CA PHE A 168 -2.06 -13.01 -0.55
C PHE A 168 -1.03 -14.15 -0.61
N ALA A 169 0.11 -13.88 -1.24
CA ALA A 169 1.21 -14.83 -1.33
C ALA A 169 2.13 -14.75 -0.09
N PRO A 170 2.87 -15.82 0.23
CA PRO A 170 3.86 -15.79 1.30
C PRO A 170 4.99 -14.80 1.01
N LEU A 171 5.38 -14.04 2.01
CA LEU A 171 6.56 -13.17 2.01
C LEU A 171 7.62 -13.78 2.93
N ARG A 172 8.81 -14.07 2.39
CA ARG A 172 9.91 -14.70 3.12
C ARG A 172 10.92 -13.65 3.52
N PHE A 173 11.40 -13.77 4.75
CA PHE A 173 12.48 -12.98 5.33
C PHE A 173 13.72 -13.88 5.39
N GLU A 174 14.64 -13.68 4.43
CA GLU A 174 15.86 -14.51 4.24
C GLU A 174 17.12 -13.71 4.59
#